data_1a0c5b7b981f34427760150cdca8ec20
#
_entry.id   1a0c5b7b981f34427760150cdca8ec20
#
_cell.length_a   1.000
_cell.length_b   1.000
_cell.length_c   1.000
_cell.angle_alpha   90.00
_cell.angle_beta   90.00
_cell.angle_gamma   90.00
#
_symmetry.space_group_name_H-M   'P 1'
#
loop_
_entity.id
_entity.type
_entity.pdbx_description
1 polymer ?
#
loop_
_entity_poly.entity_id
_entity_poly.type
_entity_poly.pdbx_seq_one_letter_code
_entity_poly.pdbx_strand_id
1 'polypeptide(L)'
;MVNFDYQTPTRLIFGRGVVQEKLHDVMEKFGKRVLITWGGGSIKRSGLYDQVRDILKDKEIYELPGIEPNPKYDPSVLEGVRICKEKNIDVILSVGGGSVLDCTKAIAGAACSDADPWDVITMKVPTLKAIPIVDIITLAATGSEYDRGGVISRTDTNDKLAYFSDLVFPAVSFIDPTYTFTLPVRQTLAGVSDCINHIMEQYFCGEHIMMNDAFMEGAIKSLMKNVRIVLEDPENYEARAEIFYATTLGCNGIYSLGNSESGWPMHAIEHALSGHYDINHGEGLAIVTPRWMKHILSEKTLERFVSFGTGVFGIDPALPEMEIAEKAIQSIHDFYREIGLPMTLREVGIDGSRIDEMAHHIAVNEGLENAWAPLHEEDIAAILRDCL
;
A
#
# COMPACT_ATOMS: atom_id res chain seq x y z
N MET A 1 24.51 -4.17 -8.25
CA MET A 1 24.03 -4.00 -6.85
C MET A 1 24.57 -2.70 -6.31
N VAL A 2 23.71 -1.75 -5.92
CA VAL A 2 24.11 -0.50 -5.26
C VAL A 2 24.31 -0.72 -3.75
N ASN A 3 25.06 0.18 -3.08
CA ASN A 3 25.20 0.10 -1.63
C ASN A 3 23.88 0.44 -0.94
N PHE A 4 23.59 -0.22 0.17
CA PHE A 4 22.39 0.05 0.96
C PHE A 4 22.68 0.04 2.46
N ASP A 5 21.88 0.79 3.20
CA ASP A 5 21.75 0.75 4.65
C ASP A 5 20.27 0.56 4.97
N TYR A 6 19.93 -0.50 5.68
CA TYR A 6 18.54 -0.93 5.85
C TYR A 6 18.24 -1.26 7.30
N GLN A 7 17.19 -0.64 7.81
CA GLN A 7 16.66 -0.91 9.14
C GLN A 7 15.14 -0.87 9.12
N THR A 8 14.50 -1.82 9.77
CA THR A 8 13.07 -1.78 10.09
C THR A 8 12.90 -1.88 11.60
N PRO A 9 12.59 -0.78 12.30
CA PRO A 9 12.53 -0.75 13.77
C PRO A 9 11.23 -1.35 14.33
N THR A 10 10.22 -1.57 13.49
CA THR A 10 8.91 -2.05 13.90
C THR A 10 8.96 -3.47 14.47
N ARG A 11 8.41 -3.66 15.66
CA ARG A 11 8.17 -4.99 16.21
C ARG A 11 6.87 -5.57 15.64
N LEU A 12 6.95 -6.63 14.85
CA LEU A 12 5.78 -7.39 14.40
C LEU A 12 5.34 -8.40 15.46
N ILE A 13 4.04 -8.44 15.74
CA ILE A 13 3.39 -9.45 16.59
C ILE A 13 2.30 -10.11 15.74
N PHE A 14 2.60 -11.31 15.24
CA PHE A 14 1.79 -12.01 14.26
C PHE A 14 1.16 -13.27 14.87
N GLY A 15 -0.12 -13.49 14.60
CA GLY A 15 -0.82 -14.73 14.94
C GLY A 15 -2.22 -14.50 15.51
N ARG A 16 -2.95 -15.61 15.68
CA ARG A 16 -4.31 -15.62 16.20
C ARG A 16 -4.35 -15.18 17.68
N GLY A 17 -5.22 -14.23 18.02
CA GLY A 17 -5.47 -13.79 19.38
C GLY A 17 -4.39 -12.89 20.00
N VAL A 18 -3.35 -12.52 19.23
CA VAL A 18 -2.19 -11.76 19.74
C VAL A 18 -2.56 -10.40 20.33
N VAL A 19 -3.62 -9.77 19.83
CA VAL A 19 -4.12 -8.49 20.37
C VAL A 19 -4.64 -8.68 21.78
N GLN A 20 -5.48 -9.72 22.02
CA GLN A 20 -6.00 -10.03 23.34
C GLN A 20 -4.89 -10.37 24.34
N GLU A 21 -3.86 -11.06 23.88
CA GLU A 21 -2.78 -11.53 24.74
C GLU A 21 -1.77 -10.45 25.11
N LYS A 22 -1.48 -9.51 24.20
CA LYS A 22 -0.27 -8.68 24.30
C LYS A 22 -0.51 -7.17 24.20
N LEU A 23 -1.69 -6.71 23.78
CA LEU A 23 -1.91 -5.27 23.56
C LEU A 23 -1.72 -4.46 24.83
N HIS A 24 -2.25 -4.92 25.98
CA HIS A 24 -2.10 -4.22 27.25
C HIS A 24 -0.62 -4.02 27.62
N ASP A 25 0.16 -5.09 27.63
CA ASP A 25 1.59 -5.04 27.98
C ASP A 25 2.43 -4.19 27.03
N VAL A 26 2.03 -4.13 25.76
CA VAL A 26 2.66 -3.24 24.79
C VAL A 26 2.33 -1.79 25.10
N MET A 27 1.06 -1.48 25.33
CA MET A 27 0.59 -0.12 25.57
C MET A 27 1.04 0.45 26.93
N GLU A 28 1.39 -0.38 27.90
CA GLU A 28 2.01 0.05 29.16
C GLU A 28 3.36 0.75 28.98
N LYS A 29 4.03 0.55 27.85
CA LYS A 29 5.34 1.19 27.53
C LYS A 29 5.20 2.61 27.03
N PHE A 30 3.98 2.99 26.66
CA PHE A 30 3.69 4.29 26.08
C PHE A 30 2.79 5.11 26.97
N GLY A 31 2.86 5.96 27.64
CA GLY A 31 2.01 6.84 28.49
C GLY A 31 0.55 6.42 28.65
N LYS A 32 -0.27 7.35 29.14
CA LYS A 32 -1.67 7.07 29.48
C LYS A 32 -2.68 7.62 28.48
N ARG A 33 -2.34 8.71 27.77
CA ARG A 33 -3.25 9.39 26.83
C ARG A 33 -3.12 8.78 25.46
N VAL A 34 -4.13 8.02 25.07
CA VAL A 34 -4.16 7.24 23.83
C VAL A 34 -5.16 7.88 22.86
N LEU A 35 -4.74 8.19 21.65
CA LEU A 35 -5.66 8.48 20.55
C LEU A 35 -5.89 7.18 19.77
N ILE A 36 -7.13 6.69 19.71
CA ILE A 36 -7.51 5.58 18.85
C ILE A 36 -8.05 6.15 17.53
N THR A 37 -7.45 5.73 16.41
CA THR A 37 -7.86 6.10 15.06
C THR A 37 -8.51 4.92 14.36
N TRP A 38 -9.64 5.12 13.66
CA TRP A 38 -10.29 4.07 12.85
C TRP A 38 -11.14 4.61 11.70
N GLY A 39 -11.48 3.75 10.76
CA GLY A 39 -12.26 4.08 9.57
C GLY A 39 -13.79 4.02 9.74
N GLY A 40 -14.51 3.52 8.74
CA GLY A 40 -15.97 3.53 8.61
C GLY A 40 -16.77 2.57 9.54
N GLY A 41 -16.20 2.10 10.65
CA GLY A 41 -16.92 1.35 11.68
C GLY A 41 -16.91 -0.18 11.52
N SER A 42 -16.10 -0.75 10.64
CA SER A 42 -15.91 -2.22 10.54
C SER A 42 -15.46 -2.83 11.86
N ILE A 43 -14.55 -2.18 12.57
CA ILE A 43 -14.04 -2.64 13.87
C ILE A 43 -15.11 -2.69 14.97
N LYS A 44 -16.16 -1.84 14.88
CA LYS A 44 -17.32 -1.91 15.79
C LYS A 44 -18.22 -3.09 15.45
N ARG A 45 -18.46 -3.33 14.16
CA ARG A 45 -19.26 -4.48 13.72
C ARG A 45 -18.61 -5.83 14.02
N SER A 46 -17.29 -5.92 13.97
CA SER A 46 -16.53 -7.14 14.30
C SER A 46 -16.32 -7.36 15.80
N GLY A 47 -16.64 -6.37 16.67
CA GLY A 47 -16.38 -6.41 18.09
C GLY A 47 -14.94 -6.05 18.50
N LEU A 48 -14.03 -5.81 17.55
CA LEU A 48 -12.64 -5.45 17.84
C LEU A 48 -12.53 -4.13 18.63
N TYR A 49 -13.40 -3.16 18.32
CA TYR A 49 -13.45 -1.91 19.06
C TYR A 49 -13.73 -2.14 20.56
N ASP A 50 -14.75 -2.94 20.90
CA ASP A 50 -15.10 -3.23 22.29
C ASP A 50 -14.00 -4.00 23.00
N GLN A 51 -13.36 -4.95 22.30
CA GLN A 51 -12.19 -5.69 22.79
C GLN A 51 -11.04 -4.75 23.14
N VAL A 52 -10.68 -3.83 22.23
CA VAL A 52 -9.61 -2.84 22.46
C VAL A 52 -9.94 -1.92 23.62
N ARG A 53 -11.19 -1.44 23.70
CA ARG A 53 -11.65 -0.59 24.81
C ARG A 53 -11.61 -1.28 26.16
N ASP A 54 -11.94 -2.57 26.24
CA ASP A 54 -11.86 -3.34 27.48
C ASP A 54 -10.41 -3.58 27.92
N ILE A 55 -9.53 -3.91 26.96
CA ILE A 55 -8.09 -4.09 27.22
C ILE A 55 -7.46 -2.81 27.77
N LEU A 56 -7.86 -1.65 27.26
CA LEU A 56 -7.27 -0.34 27.58
C LEU A 56 -8.13 0.50 28.55
N LYS A 57 -8.97 -0.13 29.36
CA LYS A 57 -9.90 0.56 30.28
C LYS A 57 -9.22 1.42 31.36
N ASP A 58 -7.94 1.19 31.61
CA ASP A 58 -7.11 1.96 32.54
C ASP A 58 -6.40 3.16 31.88
N LYS A 59 -6.55 3.34 30.56
CA LYS A 59 -6.00 4.44 29.78
C LYS A 59 -7.02 5.59 29.62
N GLU A 60 -6.49 6.77 29.39
CA GLU A 60 -7.28 7.95 28.99
C GLU A 60 -7.41 7.96 27.48
N ILE A 61 -8.59 7.61 26.97
CA ILE A 61 -8.79 7.35 25.55
C ILE A 61 -9.52 8.52 24.88
N TYR A 62 -8.92 9.01 23.82
CA TYR A 62 -9.48 9.93 22.83
C TYR A 62 -9.69 9.18 21.52
N GLU A 63 -10.54 9.69 20.64
CA GLU A 63 -10.96 8.96 19.45
C GLU A 63 -11.00 9.86 18.21
N LEU A 64 -10.54 9.30 17.09
CA LEU A 64 -10.70 9.87 15.75
C LEU A 64 -11.33 8.81 14.84
N PRO A 65 -12.66 8.78 14.74
CA PRO A 65 -13.39 7.89 13.86
C PRO A 65 -13.50 8.44 12.45
N GLY A 66 -13.87 7.56 11.50
CA GLY A 66 -14.37 7.97 10.18
C GLY A 66 -13.27 8.29 9.18
N ILE A 67 -12.03 7.83 9.39
CA ILE A 67 -10.99 7.94 8.38
C ILE A 67 -11.43 7.17 7.14
N GLU A 68 -11.48 7.87 6.01
CA GLU A 68 -11.96 7.36 4.74
C GLU A 68 -10.87 6.55 4.00
N PRO A 69 -11.24 5.66 3.08
CA PRO A 69 -10.31 5.18 2.05
C PRO A 69 -9.68 6.38 1.33
N ASN A 70 -8.42 6.23 0.83
CA ASN A 70 -7.64 7.37 0.34
C ASN A 70 -7.66 8.53 1.36
N PRO A 71 -6.98 8.41 2.51
CA PRO A 71 -7.22 9.25 3.68
C PRO A 71 -7.00 10.73 3.37
N LYS A 72 -7.93 11.54 3.84
CA LYS A 72 -7.99 12.96 3.45
C LYS A 72 -7.19 13.84 4.42
N TYR A 73 -6.49 14.82 3.86
CA TYR A 73 -5.85 15.88 4.64
C TYR A 73 -6.86 16.62 5.52
N ASP A 74 -7.92 17.11 4.88
CA ASP A 74 -9.07 17.72 5.55
C ASP A 74 -10.30 16.82 5.36
N PRO A 75 -10.99 16.39 6.42
CA PRO A 75 -10.80 16.80 7.83
C PRO A 75 -9.85 15.90 8.63
N SER A 76 -9.49 14.68 8.15
CA SER A 76 -8.98 13.61 9.02
C SER A 76 -7.61 13.93 9.63
N VAL A 77 -6.63 14.36 8.83
CA VAL A 77 -5.31 14.71 9.38
C VAL A 77 -5.38 15.94 10.27
N LEU A 78 -6.08 16.99 9.83
CA LEU A 78 -6.20 18.24 10.59
C LEU A 78 -6.84 18.02 11.97
N GLU A 79 -7.93 17.26 12.04
CA GLU A 79 -8.60 16.96 13.30
C GLU A 79 -7.73 16.09 14.22
N GLY A 80 -7.05 15.09 13.67
CA GLY A 80 -6.10 14.24 14.42
C GLY A 80 -4.97 15.06 15.04
N VAL A 81 -4.36 15.94 14.25
CA VAL A 81 -3.31 16.87 14.73
C VAL A 81 -3.82 17.78 15.85
N ARG A 82 -5.04 18.34 15.69
CA ARG A 82 -5.69 19.16 16.70
C ARG A 82 -5.86 18.40 18.02
N ILE A 83 -6.44 17.19 17.97
CA ILE A 83 -6.63 16.33 19.15
C ILE A 83 -5.29 16.05 19.83
N CYS A 84 -4.27 15.64 19.05
CA CYS A 84 -2.96 15.33 19.59
C CYS A 84 -2.33 16.49 20.35
N LYS A 85 -2.41 17.71 19.82
CA LYS A 85 -1.87 18.92 20.45
C LYS A 85 -2.67 19.33 21.69
N GLU A 86 -4.00 19.40 21.59
CA GLU A 86 -4.87 19.83 22.70
C GLU A 86 -4.86 18.85 23.89
N LYS A 87 -4.80 17.55 23.61
CA LYS A 87 -4.87 16.50 24.63
C LYS A 87 -3.50 16.00 25.07
N ASN A 88 -2.42 16.50 24.45
CA ASN A 88 -1.06 16.04 24.70
C ASN A 88 -0.93 14.51 24.61
N ILE A 89 -1.36 13.92 23.50
CA ILE A 89 -1.39 12.49 23.28
C ILE A 89 -0.01 11.87 23.44
N ASP A 90 0.07 10.76 24.18
CA ASP A 90 1.33 10.05 24.44
C ASP A 90 1.64 8.98 23.35
N VAL A 91 0.57 8.37 22.79
CA VAL A 91 0.65 7.34 21.76
C VAL A 91 -0.61 7.32 20.90
N ILE A 92 -0.48 7.02 19.62
CA ILE A 92 -1.62 6.79 18.73
C ILE A 92 -1.76 5.29 18.49
N LEU A 93 -2.96 4.75 18.72
CA LEU A 93 -3.32 3.37 18.39
C LEU A 93 -4.16 3.38 17.10
N SER A 94 -3.55 2.97 15.99
CA SER A 94 -4.25 2.76 14.73
C SER A 94 -4.99 1.42 14.77
N VAL A 95 -6.29 1.41 14.42
CA VAL A 95 -7.09 0.18 14.35
C VAL A 95 -7.87 0.16 13.03
N GLY A 96 -7.27 -0.45 12.00
CA GLY A 96 -7.89 -0.41 10.67
C GLY A 96 -7.02 -0.98 9.57
N GLY A 97 -7.31 -0.62 8.33
CA GLY A 97 -6.47 -0.92 7.17
C GLY A 97 -5.42 0.16 6.93
N GLY A 98 -4.64 0.02 5.85
CA GLY A 98 -3.56 0.94 5.47
C GLY A 98 -3.96 2.41 5.48
N SER A 99 -5.14 2.76 4.94
CA SER A 99 -5.63 4.16 4.95
C SER A 99 -5.73 4.78 6.35
N VAL A 100 -6.14 3.98 7.36
CA VAL A 100 -6.18 4.45 8.75
C VAL A 100 -4.78 4.66 9.28
N LEU A 101 -3.88 3.74 8.98
CA LEU A 101 -2.49 3.81 9.42
C LEU A 101 -1.73 4.95 8.73
N ASP A 102 -1.90 5.15 7.44
CA ASP A 102 -1.29 6.25 6.69
C ASP A 102 -1.72 7.62 7.25
N CYS A 103 -3.03 7.79 7.51
CA CYS A 103 -3.53 8.96 8.19
C CYS A 103 -2.90 9.13 9.58
N THR A 104 -2.77 8.03 10.33
CA THR A 104 -2.16 8.03 11.66
C THR A 104 -0.69 8.43 11.62
N LYS A 105 0.07 7.97 10.65
CA LYS A 105 1.48 8.35 10.45
C LYS A 105 1.61 9.85 10.16
N ALA A 106 0.77 10.37 9.26
CA ALA A 106 0.76 11.80 8.96
C ALA A 106 0.41 12.65 10.20
N ILE A 107 -0.60 12.25 10.98
CA ILE A 107 -0.96 12.88 12.25
C ILE A 107 0.22 12.85 13.23
N ALA A 108 0.86 11.69 13.38
CA ALA A 108 1.94 11.49 14.35
C ALA A 108 3.15 12.43 14.09
N GLY A 109 3.53 12.58 12.83
CA GLY A 109 4.61 13.50 12.42
C GLY A 109 4.19 14.97 12.52
N ALA A 110 3.05 15.34 11.96
CA ALA A 110 2.57 16.71 11.89
C ALA A 110 2.20 17.29 13.28
N ALA A 111 1.70 16.46 14.19
CA ALA A 111 1.36 16.91 15.54
C ALA A 111 2.57 17.37 16.37
N CYS A 112 3.76 16.94 16.02
CA CYS A 112 5.01 17.34 16.65
C CYS A 112 5.68 18.57 16.00
N SER A 113 5.06 19.18 14.99
CA SER A 113 5.55 20.36 14.27
C SER A 113 4.64 21.57 14.53
N ASP A 114 5.22 22.76 14.49
CA ASP A 114 4.46 24.02 14.49
C ASP A 114 4.13 24.51 13.07
N ALA A 115 4.67 23.84 12.05
CA ALA A 115 4.39 24.13 10.64
C ALA A 115 2.97 23.66 10.25
N ASP A 116 2.52 24.12 9.08
CA ASP A 116 1.31 23.57 8.46
C ASP A 116 1.46 22.05 8.25
N PRO A 117 0.48 21.23 8.64
CA PRO A 117 0.58 19.78 8.46
C PRO A 117 0.79 19.36 7.01
N TRP A 118 0.31 20.12 6.02
CA TRP A 118 0.55 19.83 4.61
C TRP A 118 2.02 20.03 4.20
N ASP A 119 2.70 21.02 4.79
CA ASP A 119 4.13 21.22 4.54
C ASP A 119 5.00 20.08 5.11
N VAL A 120 4.54 19.44 6.21
CA VAL A 120 5.16 18.21 6.73
C VAL A 120 4.90 17.02 5.79
N ILE A 121 3.66 16.84 5.32
CA ILE A 121 3.28 15.77 4.39
C ILE A 121 4.01 15.92 3.05
N THR A 122 4.12 17.12 2.51
CA THR A 122 4.88 17.39 1.28
C THR A 122 6.40 17.40 1.47
N MET A 123 6.86 17.08 2.68
CA MET A 123 8.28 17.05 3.06
C MET A 123 9.04 18.38 2.83
N LYS A 124 8.31 19.49 2.67
CA LYS A 124 8.89 20.85 2.67
C LYS A 124 9.47 21.20 4.04
N VAL A 125 8.85 20.68 5.09
CA VAL A 125 9.33 20.76 6.47
C VAL A 125 9.64 19.32 6.93
N PRO A 126 10.89 19.03 7.37
CA PRO A 126 11.25 17.69 7.79
C PRO A 126 10.54 17.29 9.09
N THR A 127 10.15 16.04 9.21
CA THR A 127 9.68 15.44 10.46
C THR A 127 10.87 15.26 11.40
N LEU A 128 10.93 16.02 12.50
CA LEU A 128 12.01 15.93 13.48
C LEU A 128 11.64 15.11 14.71
N LYS A 129 10.33 14.88 14.92
CA LYS A 129 9.76 14.10 16.01
C LYS A 129 8.40 13.58 15.57
N ALA A 130 8.00 12.43 16.08
CA ALA A 130 6.66 11.88 15.89
C ALA A 130 6.12 11.31 17.21
N ILE A 131 4.81 11.27 17.36
CA ILE A 131 4.15 10.54 18.44
C ILE A 131 4.31 9.04 18.13
N PRO A 132 4.67 8.19 19.11
CA PRO A 132 4.74 6.74 18.89
C PRO A 132 3.43 6.17 18.34
N ILE A 133 3.53 5.24 17.40
CA ILE A 133 2.39 4.54 16.80
C ILE A 133 2.41 3.08 17.22
N VAL A 134 1.27 2.57 17.70
CA VAL A 134 0.96 1.15 17.77
C VAL A 134 -0.15 0.87 16.78
N ASP A 135 -0.06 -0.22 16.05
CA ASP A 135 -1.02 -0.54 15.00
C ASP A 135 -1.65 -1.92 15.21
N ILE A 136 -2.94 -2.02 14.90
CA ILE A 136 -3.69 -3.26 14.75
C ILE A 136 -4.24 -3.25 13.32
N ILE A 137 -3.49 -3.87 12.43
CA ILE A 137 -3.88 -3.92 11.01
C ILE A 137 -4.99 -4.94 10.78
N THR A 138 -6.03 -4.55 10.04
CA THR A 138 -7.22 -5.38 9.80
C THR A 138 -7.46 -5.72 8.34
N LEU A 139 -6.57 -5.29 7.46
CA LEU A 139 -6.64 -5.51 6.01
C LEU A 139 -5.24 -5.74 5.45
N ALA A 140 -5.05 -6.85 4.76
CA ALA A 140 -3.81 -7.19 4.08
C ALA A 140 -3.75 -6.52 2.70
N ALA A 141 -2.93 -5.51 2.52
CA ALA A 141 -2.76 -4.75 1.27
C ALA A 141 -1.43 -3.99 1.23
N THR A 142 -1.43 -2.78 1.78
CA THR A 142 -0.38 -1.76 1.61
C THR A 142 0.98 -2.10 2.21
N GLY A 143 1.03 -2.95 3.24
CA GLY A 143 2.27 -3.17 4.01
C GLY A 143 2.66 -2.00 4.93
N SER A 144 1.78 -0.99 5.07
CA SER A 144 2.02 0.21 5.89
C SER A 144 2.37 -0.12 7.35
N GLU A 145 1.93 -1.26 7.87
CA GLU A 145 2.26 -1.73 9.21
C GLU A 145 3.75 -2.02 9.43
N TYR A 146 4.53 -2.09 8.35
CA TYR A 146 5.96 -2.45 8.42
C TYR A 146 6.87 -1.51 7.61
N ASP A 147 6.37 -0.34 7.22
CA ASP A 147 7.09 0.67 6.48
C ASP A 147 7.07 2.06 7.14
N ARG A 148 7.79 3.01 6.53
CA ARG A 148 7.94 4.40 6.98
C ARG A 148 7.10 5.39 6.18
N GLY A 149 6.23 4.92 5.32
CA GLY A 149 5.48 5.75 4.38
C GLY A 149 4.00 5.81 4.69
N GLY A 150 3.33 6.68 4.00
CA GLY A 150 1.89 6.79 3.95
C GLY A 150 1.48 7.69 2.80
N VAL A 151 0.23 7.58 2.35
CA VAL A 151 -0.30 8.35 1.24
C VAL A 151 -1.50 9.16 1.71
N ILE A 152 -1.48 10.47 1.46
CA ILE A 152 -2.54 11.40 1.87
C ILE A 152 -3.11 12.12 0.65
N SER A 153 -4.44 12.15 0.58
CA SER A 153 -5.17 12.86 -0.46
C SER A 153 -5.57 14.27 -0.02
N ARG A 154 -5.44 15.22 -0.94
CA ARG A 154 -5.93 16.59 -0.78
C ARG A 154 -6.94 16.90 -1.88
N THR A 155 -8.20 17.01 -1.50
CA THR A 155 -9.32 17.06 -2.45
C THR A 155 -9.48 18.38 -3.18
N ASP A 156 -9.01 19.50 -2.61
CA ASP A 156 -9.07 20.83 -3.24
C ASP A 156 -8.06 20.99 -4.38
N THR A 157 -7.00 20.19 -4.42
CA THR A 157 -5.97 20.19 -5.47
C THR A 157 -5.94 18.89 -6.28
N ASN A 158 -6.76 17.88 -5.95
CA ASN A 158 -6.74 16.51 -6.49
C ASN A 158 -5.39 15.80 -6.29
N ASP A 159 -4.60 16.22 -5.31
CA ASP A 159 -3.34 15.56 -4.98
C ASP A 159 -3.58 14.27 -4.19
N LYS A 160 -2.78 13.23 -4.49
CA LYS A 160 -2.62 12.03 -3.69
C LYS A 160 -1.12 11.76 -3.61
N LEU A 161 -0.50 12.17 -2.50
CA LEU A 161 0.95 12.24 -2.36
C LEU A 161 1.47 11.28 -1.31
N ALA A 162 2.57 10.62 -1.66
CA ALA A 162 3.33 9.79 -0.72
C ALA A 162 4.19 10.68 0.21
N TYR A 163 4.26 10.28 1.47
CA TYR A 163 5.03 10.93 2.52
C TYR A 163 5.86 9.89 3.26
N PHE A 164 7.11 10.22 3.57
CA PHE A 164 8.07 9.30 4.17
C PHE A 164 8.82 9.92 5.34
N SER A 165 8.97 9.18 6.43
CA SER A 165 9.86 9.54 7.54
C SER A 165 10.22 8.30 8.36
N ASP A 166 11.50 8.15 8.72
CA ASP A 166 11.92 7.06 9.62
C ASP A 166 11.31 7.15 11.02
N LEU A 167 10.76 8.30 11.38
CA LEU A 167 10.16 8.54 12.69
C LEU A 167 8.69 8.09 12.78
N VAL A 168 8.05 7.73 11.66
CA VAL A 168 6.66 7.29 11.64
C VAL A 168 6.49 5.79 11.41
N PHE A 169 7.58 5.02 11.39
CA PHE A 169 7.45 3.58 11.54
C PHE A 169 6.57 3.27 12.77
N PRO A 170 5.58 2.38 12.67
CA PRO A 170 4.92 1.87 13.87
C PRO A 170 5.95 1.26 14.82
N ALA A 171 5.89 1.60 16.10
CA ALA A 171 6.75 0.98 17.09
C ALA A 171 6.43 -0.51 17.26
N VAL A 172 5.12 -0.85 17.20
CA VAL A 172 4.62 -2.22 17.24
C VAL A 172 3.41 -2.34 16.31
N SER A 173 3.38 -3.38 15.49
CA SER A 173 2.23 -3.73 14.66
C SER A 173 1.71 -5.12 15.00
N PHE A 174 0.41 -5.21 15.27
CA PHE A 174 -0.31 -6.45 15.53
C PHE A 174 -0.99 -6.93 14.25
N ILE A 175 -0.74 -8.18 13.91
CA ILE A 175 -1.30 -8.83 12.72
C ILE A 175 -1.99 -10.12 13.16
N ASP A 176 -3.32 -10.10 13.21
CA ASP A 176 -4.14 -11.29 13.40
C ASP A 176 -4.93 -11.57 12.12
N PRO A 177 -4.57 -12.61 11.35
CA PRO A 177 -5.25 -12.96 10.12
C PRO A 177 -6.77 -13.15 10.25
N THR A 178 -7.27 -13.47 11.44
CA THR A 178 -8.71 -13.68 11.67
C THR A 178 -9.53 -12.40 11.50
N TYR A 179 -8.93 -11.21 11.65
CA TYR A 179 -9.63 -9.94 11.41
C TYR A 179 -9.99 -9.74 9.94
N THR A 180 -9.38 -10.51 9.04
CA THR A 180 -9.70 -10.46 7.61
C THR A 180 -10.85 -11.39 7.19
N PHE A 181 -11.35 -12.27 8.07
CA PHE A 181 -12.41 -13.24 7.74
C PHE A 181 -13.72 -12.57 7.32
N THR A 182 -14.02 -11.41 7.88
CA THR A 182 -15.25 -10.65 7.60
C THR A 182 -15.08 -9.57 6.55
N LEU A 183 -13.90 -9.49 5.91
CA LEU A 183 -13.68 -8.51 4.85
C LEU A 183 -14.52 -8.86 3.61
N PRO A 184 -15.13 -7.86 2.96
CA PRO A 184 -15.71 -8.08 1.64
C PRO A 184 -14.62 -8.62 0.67
N VAL A 185 -15.00 -9.59 -0.15
CA VAL A 185 -14.09 -10.22 -1.12
C VAL A 185 -13.35 -9.16 -1.96
N ARG A 186 -14.06 -8.15 -2.45
CA ARG A 186 -13.50 -7.03 -3.21
C ARG A 186 -12.27 -6.40 -2.52
N GLN A 187 -12.31 -6.23 -1.20
CA GLN A 187 -11.18 -5.66 -0.44
C GLN A 187 -9.98 -6.60 -0.41
N THR A 188 -10.21 -7.91 -0.29
CA THR A 188 -9.12 -8.89 -0.33
C THR A 188 -8.46 -8.91 -1.71
N LEU A 189 -9.25 -8.89 -2.78
CA LEU A 189 -8.73 -8.89 -4.16
C LEU A 189 -7.93 -7.63 -4.47
N ALA A 190 -8.46 -6.48 -4.08
CA ALA A 190 -7.77 -5.21 -4.22
C ALA A 190 -6.45 -5.18 -3.43
N GLY A 191 -6.43 -5.70 -2.19
CA GLY A 191 -5.21 -5.78 -1.39
C GLY A 191 -4.15 -6.71 -1.99
N VAL A 192 -4.56 -7.83 -2.59
CA VAL A 192 -3.64 -8.73 -3.31
C VAL A 192 -3.08 -8.06 -4.55
N SER A 193 -3.91 -7.36 -5.33
CA SER A 193 -3.46 -6.58 -6.49
C SER A 193 -2.45 -5.50 -6.09
N ASP A 194 -2.75 -4.75 -5.04
CA ASP A 194 -1.90 -3.71 -4.49
C ASP A 194 -0.51 -4.27 -4.13
N CYS A 195 -0.46 -5.35 -3.34
CA CYS A 195 0.81 -5.97 -2.98
C CYS A 195 1.58 -6.53 -4.18
N ILE A 196 0.91 -7.17 -5.14
CA ILE A 196 1.58 -7.65 -6.38
C ILE A 196 2.21 -6.46 -7.10
N ASN A 197 1.53 -5.32 -7.17
CA ASN A 197 2.06 -4.12 -7.80
C ASN A 197 3.23 -3.52 -7.01
N HIS A 198 3.17 -3.45 -5.68
CA HIS A 198 4.32 -3.07 -4.86
C HIS A 198 5.56 -3.90 -5.18
N ILE A 199 5.38 -5.21 -5.34
CA ILE A 199 6.48 -6.12 -5.67
C ILE A 199 6.95 -5.91 -7.12
N MET A 200 6.02 -5.74 -8.07
CA MET A 200 6.36 -5.52 -9.48
C MET A 200 7.10 -4.20 -9.70
N GLU A 201 6.75 -3.12 -8.98
CA GLU A 201 7.48 -1.85 -9.03
C GLU A 201 8.95 -2.02 -8.63
N GLN A 202 9.23 -2.90 -7.70
CA GLN A 202 10.59 -3.22 -7.25
C GLN A 202 11.28 -4.24 -8.16
N TYR A 203 10.52 -5.12 -8.83
CA TYR A 203 11.03 -6.13 -9.75
C TYR A 203 11.47 -5.52 -11.07
N PHE A 204 10.66 -4.63 -11.66
CA PHE A 204 10.95 -3.96 -12.93
C PHE A 204 11.90 -2.77 -12.72
N CYS A 205 13.16 -3.08 -12.49
CA CYS A 205 14.28 -2.16 -12.31
C CYS A 205 15.50 -2.59 -13.15
N GLY A 206 16.59 -1.79 -13.11
CA GLY A 206 17.77 -2.01 -13.92
C GLY A 206 18.67 -3.17 -13.50
N GLU A 207 18.58 -3.63 -12.25
CA GLU A 207 19.43 -4.66 -11.71
C GLU A 207 18.74 -6.02 -11.64
N HIS A 208 19.51 -7.08 -11.94
CA HIS A 208 19.13 -8.45 -11.64
C HIS A 208 19.88 -8.92 -10.39
N ILE A 209 19.21 -8.89 -9.25
CA ILE A 209 19.73 -9.44 -8.00
C ILE A 209 18.97 -10.73 -7.70
N MET A 210 19.63 -11.86 -7.94
CA MET A 210 19.01 -13.20 -7.86
C MET A 210 18.21 -13.43 -6.56
N MET A 211 18.71 -12.98 -5.41
CA MET A 211 18.00 -13.13 -4.12
C MET A 211 16.71 -12.32 -4.10
N ASN A 212 16.76 -11.06 -4.57
CA ASN A 212 15.60 -10.19 -4.62
C ASN A 212 14.55 -10.75 -5.58
N ASP A 213 14.99 -11.14 -6.79
CA ASP A 213 14.10 -11.71 -7.80
C ASP A 213 13.40 -12.96 -7.25
N ALA A 214 14.15 -13.90 -6.62
CA ALA A 214 13.59 -15.10 -6.03
C ALA A 214 12.57 -14.82 -4.90
N PHE A 215 12.83 -13.82 -4.04
CA PHE A 215 11.90 -13.41 -2.99
C PHE A 215 10.62 -12.82 -3.60
N MET A 216 10.75 -11.91 -4.56
CA MET A 216 9.62 -11.26 -5.23
C MET A 216 8.76 -12.27 -6.01
N GLU A 217 9.38 -13.16 -6.79
CA GLU A 217 8.66 -14.20 -7.51
C GLU A 217 7.96 -15.20 -6.57
N GLY A 218 8.60 -15.55 -5.45
CA GLY A 218 8.01 -16.39 -4.41
C GLY A 218 6.80 -15.74 -3.76
N ALA A 219 6.89 -14.45 -3.43
CA ALA A 219 5.80 -13.69 -2.82
C ALA A 219 4.59 -13.54 -3.78
N ILE A 220 4.82 -13.21 -5.06
CA ILE A 220 3.75 -13.14 -6.07
C ILE A 220 3.07 -14.50 -6.24
N LYS A 221 3.83 -15.59 -6.35
CA LYS A 221 3.27 -16.96 -6.44
C LYS A 221 2.46 -17.34 -5.20
N SER A 222 2.91 -16.96 -3.99
CA SER A 222 2.16 -17.17 -2.76
C SER A 222 0.84 -16.40 -2.76
N LEU A 223 0.85 -15.11 -3.12
CA LEU A 223 -0.35 -14.29 -3.24
C LEU A 223 -1.35 -14.87 -4.24
N MET A 224 -0.89 -15.22 -5.44
CA MET A 224 -1.74 -15.80 -6.50
C MET A 224 -2.36 -17.14 -6.10
N LYS A 225 -1.63 -17.98 -5.38
CA LYS A 225 -2.14 -19.26 -4.87
C LYS A 225 -3.16 -19.05 -3.76
N ASN A 226 -2.80 -18.27 -2.75
CA ASN A 226 -3.59 -18.18 -1.52
C ASN A 226 -4.87 -17.35 -1.71
N VAL A 227 -4.89 -16.36 -2.62
CA VAL A 227 -6.14 -15.64 -2.94
C VAL A 227 -7.20 -16.57 -3.53
N ARG A 228 -6.81 -17.55 -4.37
CA ARG A 228 -7.74 -18.56 -4.91
C ARG A 228 -8.33 -19.43 -3.81
N ILE A 229 -7.52 -19.82 -2.82
CA ILE A 229 -8.01 -20.56 -1.64
C ILE A 229 -9.00 -19.71 -0.84
N VAL A 230 -8.69 -18.43 -0.62
CA VAL A 230 -9.59 -17.51 0.10
C VAL A 230 -10.89 -17.23 -0.65
N LEU A 231 -10.90 -17.29 -1.97
CA LEU A 231 -12.13 -17.18 -2.77
C LEU A 231 -13.06 -18.38 -2.56
N GLU A 232 -12.52 -19.58 -2.35
CA GLU A 232 -13.27 -20.81 -2.08
C GLU A 232 -13.63 -20.95 -0.59
N ASP A 233 -12.69 -20.60 0.30
CA ASP A 233 -12.83 -20.67 1.76
C ASP A 233 -12.35 -19.35 2.41
N PRO A 234 -13.26 -18.36 2.57
CA PRO A 234 -12.92 -17.03 3.08
C PRO A 234 -12.33 -17.00 4.50
N GLU A 235 -12.55 -18.04 5.30
CA GLU A 235 -12.05 -18.16 6.67
C GLU A 235 -10.83 -19.07 6.79
N ASN A 236 -10.21 -19.46 5.68
CA ASN A 236 -8.99 -20.25 5.67
C ASN A 236 -7.83 -19.47 6.29
N TYR A 237 -7.51 -19.82 7.52
CA TYR A 237 -6.51 -19.11 8.32
C TYR A 237 -5.13 -19.12 7.67
N GLU A 238 -4.68 -20.26 7.18
CA GLU A 238 -3.33 -20.39 6.59
C GLU A 238 -3.20 -19.55 5.32
N ALA A 239 -4.21 -19.58 4.45
CA ALA A 239 -4.21 -18.75 3.24
C ALA A 239 -4.28 -17.24 3.57
N ARG A 240 -5.06 -16.83 4.56
CA ARG A 240 -5.10 -15.45 5.04
C ARG A 240 -3.78 -15.02 5.68
N ALA A 241 -3.14 -15.91 6.44
CA ALA A 241 -1.85 -15.65 7.06
C ALA A 241 -0.73 -15.49 6.02
N GLU A 242 -0.70 -16.34 4.99
CA GLU A 242 0.24 -16.23 3.88
C GLU A 242 0.07 -14.92 3.09
N ILE A 243 -1.18 -14.51 2.80
CA ILE A 243 -1.47 -13.23 2.16
C ILE A 243 -0.97 -12.09 3.06
N PHE A 244 -1.31 -12.08 4.35
CA PHE A 244 -0.87 -11.05 5.26
C PHE A 244 0.66 -10.95 5.34
N TYR A 245 1.33 -12.10 5.46
CA TYR A 245 2.79 -12.11 5.55
C TYR A 245 3.43 -11.53 4.28
N ALA A 246 2.92 -11.89 3.10
CA ALA A 246 3.41 -11.36 1.84
C ALA A 246 3.15 -9.84 1.72
N THR A 247 1.95 -9.35 2.10
CA THR A 247 1.62 -7.92 2.04
C THR A 247 2.44 -7.09 3.02
N THR A 248 2.68 -7.59 4.23
CA THR A 248 3.54 -6.93 5.23
C THR A 248 4.95 -6.67 4.72
N LEU A 249 5.50 -7.57 3.90
CA LEU A 249 6.84 -7.42 3.33
C LEU A 249 6.86 -6.68 1.98
N GLY A 250 5.71 -6.50 1.34
CA GLY A 250 5.61 -6.04 -0.05
C GLY A 250 6.18 -4.65 -0.31
N CYS A 251 6.05 -3.73 0.66
CA CYS A 251 6.41 -2.31 0.48
C CYS A 251 7.48 -1.79 1.45
N ASN A 252 8.07 -2.66 2.28
CA ASN A 252 9.04 -2.21 3.30
C ASN A 252 10.47 -2.01 2.80
N GLY A 253 10.72 -2.21 1.51
CA GLY A 253 12.02 -2.04 0.87
C GLY A 253 12.95 -3.26 0.93
N ILE A 254 12.58 -4.37 1.62
CA ILE A 254 13.47 -5.55 1.72
C ILE A 254 13.72 -6.22 0.37
N TYR A 255 12.75 -6.15 -0.54
CA TYR A 255 12.84 -6.75 -1.87
C TYR A 255 13.71 -5.94 -2.84
N SER A 256 13.93 -4.65 -2.57
CA SER A 256 14.70 -3.75 -3.43
C SER A 256 16.12 -3.46 -2.93
N LEU A 257 16.58 -4.15 -1.88
CA LEU A 257 17.92 -3.93 -1.32
C LEU A 257 19.00 -4.11 -2.39
N GLY A 258 19.72 -3.03 -2.66
CA GLY A 258 20.78 -3.00 -3.67
C GLY A 258 20.30 -2.83 -5.12
N ASN A 259 18.99 -2.69 -5.37
CA ASN A 259 18.43 -2.27 -6.65
C ASN A 259 18.54 -0.74 -6.81
N SER A 260 18.52 -0.25 -8.05
CA SER A 260 18.21 1.15 -8.34
C SER A 260 16.70 1.39 -8.21
N GLU A 261 16.31 2.65 -8.04
CA GLU A 261 14.89 3.01 -8.01
C GLU A 261 14.23 2.77 -9.37
N SER A 262 13.02 2.23 -9.35
CA SER A 262 12.21 1.96 -10.56
C SER A 262 11.43 3.17 -11.04
N GLY A 263 11.14 4.14 -10.15
CA GLY A 263 10.31 5.31 -10.40
C GLY A 263 8.82 5.12 -10.06
N TRP A 264 8.39 3.93 -9.66
CA TRP A 264 7.00 3.61 -9.25
C TRP A 264 5.90 4.07 -10.24
N PRO A 265 6.04 3.80 -11.55
CA PRO A 265 5.17 4.36 -12.57
C PRO A 265 3.71 3.88 -12.50
N MET A 266 3.47 2.64 -12.08
CA MET A 266 2.10 2.11 -11.96
C MET A 266 1.33 2.82 -10.85
N HIS A 267 1.99 3.04 -9.70
CA HIS A 267 1.41 3.78 -8.58
C HIS A 267 1.21 5.25 -8.90
N ALA A 268 2.18 5.90 -9.56
CA ALA A 268 2.06 7.30 -9.97
C ALA A 268 0.83 7.51 -10.89
N ILE A 269 0.61 6.63 -11.86
CA ILE A 269 -0.55 6.68 -12.75
C ILE A 269 -1.85 6.41 -11.97
N GLU A 270 -1.85 5.43 -11.05
CA GLU A 270 -3.04 5.11 -10.25
C GLU A 270 -3.38 6.22 -9.24
N HIS A 271 -2.39 6.86 -8.64
CA HIS A 271 -2.62 7.97 -7.72
C HIS A 271 -3.40 9.12 -8.38
N ALA A 272 -3.13 9.42 -9.64
CA ALA A 272 -3.93 10.40 -10.37
C ALA A 272 -5.38 9.91 -10.59
N LEU A 273 -5.58 8.62 -10.91
CA LEU A 273 -6.93 8.05 -11.03
C LEU A 273 -7.70 8.15 -9.70
N SER A 274 -7.08 7.74 -8.59
CA SER A 274 -7.69 7.84 -7.26
C SER A 274 -7.87 9.29 -6.81
N GLY A 275 -6.94 10.18 -7.12
CA GLY A 275 -7.04 11.61 -6.80
C GLY A 275 -8.23 12.28 -7.49
N HIS A 276 -8.50 11.93 -8.74
CA HIS A 276 -9.57 12.53 -9.54
C HIS A 276 -10.94 11.85 -9.40
N TYR A 277 -10.97 10.54 -9.13
CA TYR A 277 -12.21 9.74 -9.18
C TYR A 277 -12.49 8.94 -7.91
N ASP A 278 -11.59 9.00 -6.92
CA ASP A 278 -11.71 8.29 -5.62
C ASP A 278 -12.00 6.77 -5.78
N ILE A 279 -11.41 6.14 -6.80
CA ILE A 279 -11.56 4.70 -7.02
C ILE A 279 -10.78 3.87 -6.00
N ASN A 280 -11.08 2.58 -5.91
CA ASN A 280 -10.30 1.67 -5.09
C ASN A 280 -8.89 1.49 -5.69
N HIS A 281 -7.87 1.73 -4.87
CA HIS A 281 -6.47 1.75 -5.27
C HIS A 281 -6.01 0.46 -5.97
N GLY A 282 -6.22 -0.70 -5.35
CA GLY A 282 -5.82 -1.98 -5.93
C GLY A 282 -6.57 -2.36 -7.22
N GLU A 283 -7.81 -1.86 -7.41
CA GLU A 283 -8.53 -2.01 -8.67
C GLU A 283 -7.94 -1.12 -9.77
N GLY A 284 -7.57 0.12 -9.43
CA GLY A 284 -6.87 1.02 -10.35
C GLY A 284 -5.54 0.44 -10.81
N LEU A 285 -4.76 -0.14 -9.89
CA LEU A 285 -3.51 -0.82 -10.21
C LEU A 285 -3.72 -2.04 -11.13
N ALA A 286 -4.74 -2.87 -10.90
CA ALA A 286 -5.04 -4.00 -11.78
C ALA A 286 -5.35 -3.59 -13.21
N ILE A 287 -6.00 -2.43 -13.39
CA ILE A 287 -6.29 -1.85 -14.70
C ILE A 287 -5.02 -1.33 -15.37
N VAL A 288 -4.19 -0.58 -14.64
CA VAL A 288 -3.01 0.10 -15.18
C VAL A 288 -1.89 -0.87 -15.54
N THR A 289 -1.61 -1.85 -14.68
CA THR A 289 -0.40 -2.70 -14.75
C THR A 289 -0.20 -3.40 -16.09
N PRO A 290 -1.16 -4.16 -16.66
CA PRO A 290 -0.93 -4.85 -17.93
C PRO A 290 -0.71 -3.87 -19.11
N ARG A 291 -1.30 -2.67 -19.04
CA ARG A 291 -1.16 -1.62 -20.07
C ARG A 291 0.19 -0.95 -19.99
N TRP A 292 0.63 -0.62 -18.77
CA TRP A 292 1.98 -0.15 -18.55
C TRP A 292 3.03 -1.17 -19.03
N MET A 293 2.91 -2.43 -18.63
CA MET A 293 3.81 -3.49 -19.08
C MET A 293 3.88 -3.57 -20.60
N LYS A 294 2.72 -3.56 -21.28
CA LYS A 294 2.64 -3.59 -22.75
C LYS A 294 3.33 -2.38 -23.39
N HIS A 295 3.16 -1.19 -22.79
CA HIS A 295 3.73 0.06 -23.30
C HIS A 295 5.26 0.08 -23.24
N ILE A 296 5.84 -0.41 -22.13
CA ILE A 296 7.28 -0.37 -21.90
C ILE A 296 8.04 -1.56 -22.50
N LEU A 297 7.33 -2.60 -23.01
CA LEU A 297 7.97 -3.76 -23.62
C LEU A 297 8.77 -3.36 -24.86
N SER A 298 10.08 -3.57 -24.82
CA SER A 298 11.03 -3.20 -25.85
C SER A 298 12.29 -4.08 -25.75
N GLU A 299 13.18 -4.03 -26.72
CA GLU A 299 14.46 -4.74 -26.65
C GLU A 299 15.27 -4.39 -25.39
N LYS A 300 15.13 -3.17 -24.86
CA LYS A 300 15.87 -2.72 -23.68
C LYS A 300 15.33 -3.29 -22.37
N THR A 301 14.04 -3.58 -22.32
CA THR A 301 13.34 -4.05 -21.11
C THR A 301 13.07 -5.55 -21.15
N LEU A 302 13.24 -6.21 -22.31
CA LEU A 302 12.84 -7.58 -22.61
C LEU A 302 13.34 -8.60 -21.58
N GLU A 303 14.60 -8.50 -21.15
CA GLU A 303 15.20 -9.42 -20.19
C GLU A 303 14.41 -9.52 -18.88
N ARG A 304 13.90 -8.37 -18.35
CA ARG A 304 13.06 -8.38 -17.13
C ARG A 304 11.72 -9.07 -17.35
N PHE A 305 11.11 -8.91 -18.52
CA PHE A 305 9.86 -9.61 -18.87
C PHE A 305 10.07 -11.12 -19.02
N VAL A 306 11.18 -11.54 -19.62
CA VAL A 306 11.54 -12.96 -19.74
C VAL A 306 11.73 -13.56 -18.35
N SER A 307 12.48 -12.90 -17.48
CA SER A 307 12.70 -13.34 -16.10
C SER A 307 11.37 -13.42 -15.33
N PHE A 308 10.52 -12.41 -15.43
CA PHE A 308 9.20 -12.38 -14.78
C PHE A 308 8.30 -13.52 -15.30
N GLY A 309 8.25 -13.72 -16.62
CA GLY A 309 7.43 -14.76 -17.23
C GLY A 309 7.84 -16.16 -16.84
N THR A 310 9.14 -16.43 -16.84
CA THR A 310 9.68 -17.75 -16.47
C THR A 310 9.63 -17.97 -14.96
N GLY A 311 9.99 -16.95 -14.16
CA GLY A 311 10.08 -17.03 -12.71
C GLY A 311 8.72 -17.09 -12.01
N VAL A 312 7.78 -16.25 -12.41
CA VAL A 312 6.44 -16.16 -11.77
C VAL A 312 5.48 -17.18 -12.39
N PHE A 313 5.37 -17.23 -13.71
CA PHE A 313 4.35 -18.02 -14.41
C PHE A 313 4.84 -19.37 -14.92
N GLY A 314 6.15 -19.65 -14.84
CA GLY A 314 6.72 -20.90 -15.32
C GLY A 314 6.61 -21.08 -16.85
N ILE A 315 6.60 -19.96 -17.59
CA ILE A 315 6.58 -19.99 -19.06
C ILE A 315 7.85 -20.69 -19.55
N ASP A 316 7.71 -21.56 -20.56
CA ASP A 316 8.82 -22.34 -21.11
C ASP A 316 9.97 -21.43 -21.61
N PRO A 317 11.16 -21.49 -21.00
CA PRO A 317 12.29 -20.67 -21.40
C PRO A 317 12.85 -21.00 -22.79
N ALA A 318 12.41 -22.09 -23.42
CA ALA A 318 12.80 -22.44 -24.79
C ALA A 318 12.03 -21.65 -25.86
N LEU A 319 10.99 -20.90 -25.48
CA LEU A 319 10.25 -20.04 -26.42
C LEU A 319 11.08 -18.81 -26.79
N PRO A 320 10.76 -18.15 -27.92
CA PRO A 320 11.33 -16.85 -28.24
C PRO A 320 11.08 -15.83 -27.10
N GLU A 321 12.09 -15.06 -26.74
CA GLU A 321 12.03 -14.13 -25.59
C GLU A 321 10.85 -13.15 -25.67
N MET A 322 10.56 -12.61 -26.85
CA MET A 322 9.40 -11.71 -27.05
C MET A 322 8.08 -12.44 -26.78
N GLU A 323 7.96 -13.71 -27.19
CA GLU A 323 6.78 -14.53 -26.91
C GLU A 323 6.62 -14.81 -25.40
N ILE A 324 7.73 -15.02 -24.68
CA ILE A 324 7.71 -15.16 -23.22
C ILE A 324 7.19 -13.86 -22.58
N ALA A 325 7.69 -12.70 -23.02
CA ALA A 325 7.29 -11.40 -22.52
C ALA A 325 5.80 -11.10 -22.75
N GLU A 326 5.31 -11.34 -23.96
CA GLU A 326 3.89 -11.17 -24.30
C GLU A 326 2.99 -12.10 -23.47
N LYS A 327 3.40 -13.36 -23.31
CA LYS A 327 2.69 -14.32 -22.44
C LYS A 327 2.71 -13.91 -20.97
N ALA A 328 3.78 -13.30 -20.47
CA ALA A 328 3.87 -12.81 -19.11
C ALA A 328 2.84 -11.67 -18.86
N ILE A 329 2.74 -10.73 -19.79
CA ILE A 329 1.75 -9.64 -19.74
C ILE A 329 0.32 -10.23 -19.79
N GLN A 330 0.07 -11.17 -20.67
CA GLN A 330 -1.23 -11.82 -20.76
C GLN A 330 -1.58 -12.60 -19.49
N SER A 331 -0.59 -13.26 -18.88
CA SER A 331 -0.79 -14.08 -17.67
C SER A 331 -1.18 -13.22 -16.45
N ILE A 332 -0.57 -12.06 -16.23
CA ILE A 332 -0.96 -11.16 -15.13
C ILE A 332 -2.35 -10.55 -15.38
N HIS A 333 -2.64 -10.15 -16.61
CA HIS A 333 -3.97 -9.69 -17.01
C HIS A 333 -5.05 -10.75 -16.75
N ASP A 334 -4.80 -12.01 -17.18
CA ASP A 334 -5.76 -13.09 -17.01
C ASP A 334 -5.95 -13.48 -15.55
N PHE A 335 -4.87 -13.42 -14.76
CA PHE A 335 -4.96 -13.61 -13.31
C PHE A 335 -5.87 -12.58 -12.64
N TYR A 336 -5.70 -11.29 -12.92
CA TYR A 336 -6.56 -10.25 -12.34
C TYR A 336 -8.02 -10.41 -12.75
N ARG A 337 -8.28 -10.76 -14.01
CA ARG A 337 -9.63 -11.07 -14.50
C ARG A 337 -10.21 -12.33 -13.84
N GLU A 338 -9.41 -13.39 -13.70
CA GLU A 338 -9.81 -14.67 -13.07
C GLU A 338 -10.31 -14.44 -11.64
N ILE A 339 -9.60 -13.63 -10.85
CA ILE A 339 -10.01 -13.35 -9.47
C ILE A 339 -11.15 -12.32 -9.36
N GLY A 340 -11.60 -11.71 -10.46
CA GLY A 340 -12.76 -10.82 -10.50
C GLY A 340 -12.47 -9.34 -10.31
N LEU A 341 -11.24 -8.88 -10.58
CA LEU A 341 -10.91 -7.46 -10.60
C LEU A 341 -11.38 -6.79 -11.89
N PRO A 342 -11.75 -5.49 -11.86
CA PRO A 342 -12.05 -4.72 -13.06
C PRO A 342 -10.78 -4.59 -13.93
N MET A 343 -10.96 -4.65 -15.25
CA MET A 343 -9.85 -4.62 -16.20
C MET A 343 -9.87 -3.39 -17.09
N THR A 344 -10.86 -2.52 -16.97
CA THR A 344 -10.96 -1.27 -17.71
C THR A 344 -11.46 -0.12 -16.84
N LEU A 345 -11.10 1.11 -17.21
CA LEU A 345 -11.58 2.32 -16.54
C LEU A 345 -13.11 2.46 -16.63
N ARG A 346 -13.71 1.96 -17.71
CA ARG A 346 -15.18 1.98 -17.89
C ARG A 346 -15.91 1.10 -16.88
N GLU A 347 -15.31 -0.03 -16.48
CA GLU A 347 -15.88 -0.92 -15.45
C GLU A 347 -15.93 -0.27 -14.06
N VAL A 348 -15.10 0.73 -13.81
CA VAL A 348 -15.09 1.54 -12.59
C VAL A 348 -15.74 2.93 -12.76
N GLY A 349 -16.44 3.15 -13.89
CA GLY A 349 -17.25 4.35 -14.14
C GLY A 349 -16.48 5.56 -14.68
N ILE A 350 -15.25 5.37 -15.18
CA ILE A 350 -14.42 6.43 -15.76
C ILE A 350 -14.55 6.42 -17.28
N ASP A 351 -14.92 7.58 -17.85
CA ASP A 351 -15.18 7.75 -19.29
C ASP A 351 -13.99 8.22 -20.12
N GLY A 352 -12.89 8.57 -19.46
CA GLY A 352 -11.67 9.04 -20.11
C GLY A 352 -11.65 10.54 -20.44
N SER A 353 -12.66 11.30 -20.07
CA SER A 353 -12.75 12.75 -20.38
C SER A 353 -11.62 13.61 -19.78
N ARG A 354 -10.94 13.11 -18.73
CA ARG A 354 -9.86 13.82 -18.02
C ARG A 354 -8.48 13.20 -18.23
N ILE A 355 -8.29 12.33 -19.22
CA ILE A 355 -7.01 11.62 -19.43
C ILE A 355 -5.87 12.61 -19.65
N ASP A 356 -6.05 13.62 -20.51
CA ASP A 356 -4.99 14.59 -20.81
C ASP A 356 -4.62 15.45 -19.60
N GLU A 357 -5.61 15.81 -18.77
CA GLU A 357 -5.39 16.51 -17.49
C GLU A 357 -4.57 15.65 -16.51
N MET A 358 -4.94 14.38 -16.35
CA MET A 358 -4.21 13.46 -15.49
C MET A 358 -2.79 13.19 -15.99
N ALA A 359 -2.61 12.98 -17.30
CA ALA A 359 -1.30 12.74 -17.89
C ALA A 359 -0.36 13.94 -17.70
N HIS A 360 -0.88 15.16 -17.86
CA HIS A 360 -0.13 16.38 -17.60
C HIS A 360 0.25 16.50 -16.12
N HIS A 361 -0.70 16.26 -15.20
CA HIS A 361 -0.47 16.30 -13.75
C HIS A 361 0.64 15.32 -13.33
N ILE A 362 0.60 14.08 -13.83
CA ILE A 362 1.61 13.05 -13.54
C ILE A 362 2.98 13.46 -14.09
N ALA A 363 3.04 13.90 -15.34
CA ALA A 363 4.29 14.28 -15.99
C ALA A 363 5.01 15.44 -15.28
N VAL A 364 4.24 16.36 -14.68
CA VAL A 364 4.81 17.52 -13.96
C VAL A 364 5.27 17.15 -12.53
N ASN A 365 4.57 16.24 -11.87
CA ASN A 365 4.75 16.06 -10.42
C ASN A 365 5.48 14.77 -10.02
N GLU A 366 5.48 13.71 -10.86
CA GLU A 366 5.94 12.38 -10.45
C GLU A 366 7.34 12.00 -10.98
N GLY A 367 7.94 12.81 -11.84
CA GLY A 367 9.32 12.62 -12.31
C GLY A 367 9.57 11.33 -13.12
N LEU A 368 8.54 10.79 -13.76
CA LEU A 368 8.59 9.50 -14.48
C LEU A 368 9.53 9.50 -15.69
N GLU A 369 9.97 10.65 -16.15
CA GLU A 369 11.03 10.77 -17.16
C GLU A 369 12.39 10.22 -16.68
N ASN A 370 12.56 10.05 -15.37
CA ASN A 370 13.74 9.48 -14.74
C ASN A 370 13.56 8.02 -14.30
N ALA A 371 12.39 7.41 -14.55
CA ALA A 371 12.12 6.02 -14.22
C ALA A 371 13.01 5.06 -15.01
N TRP A 372 13.12 3.81 -14.57
CA TRP A 372 13.85 2.75 -15.29
C TRP A 372 13.40 2.59 -16.76
N ALA A 373 12.11 2.67 -17.01
CA ALA A 373 11.52 2.82 -18.33
C ALA A 373 10.87 4.21 -18.39
N PRO A 374 11.56 5.24 -18.90
CA PRO A 374 11.08 6.61 -18.86
C PRO A 374 9.74 6.80 -19.55
N LEU A 375 8.86 7.58 -18.91
CA LEU A 375 7.55 7.95 -19.46
C LEU A 375 7.41 9.46 -19.52
N HIS A 376 6.98 9.95 -20.67
CA HIS A 376 6.59 11.34 -20.89
C HIS A 376 5.07 11.49 -20.91
N GLU A 377 4.57 12.72 -20.93
CA GLU A 377 3.12 13.01 -20.91
C GLU A 377 2.34 12.22 -21.97
N GLU A 378 2.91 12.10 -23.18
CA GLU A 378 2.30 11.38 -24.31
C GLU A 378 2.18 9.87 -24.02
N ASP A 379 3.20 9.27 -23.37
CA ASP A 379 3.24 7.86 -22.98
C ASP A 379 2.19 7.56 -21.91
N ILE A 380 2.13 8.43 -20.90
CA ILE A 380 1.15 8.34 -19.80
C ILE A 380 -0.27 8.43 -20.36
N ALA A 381 -0.53 9.39 -21.25
CA ALA A 381 -1.81 9.55 -21.91
C ALA A 381 -2.17 8.32 -22.78
N ALA A 382 -1.19 7.71 -23.44
CA ALA A 382 -1.39 6.50 -24.24
C ALA A 382 -1.75 5.30 -23.36
N ILE A 383 -1.05 5.10 -22.23
CA ILE A 383 -1.36 4.06 -21.23
C ILE A 383 -2.78 4.23 -20.69
N LEU A 384 -3.15 5.45 -20.27
CA LEU A 384 -4.48 5.74 -19.74
C LEU A 384 -5.59 5.52 -20.78
N ARG A 385 -5.35 5.82 -22.06
CA ARG A 385 -6.30 5.53 -23.15
C ARG A 385 -6.45 4.03 -23.40
N ASP A 386 -5.36 3.25 -23.30
CA ASP A 386 -5.41 1.78 -23.44
C ASP A 386 -6.13 1.12 -22.24
N CYS A 387 -6.29 1.83 -21.13
CA CYS A 387 -7.08 1.40 -19.96
C CYS A 387 -8.61 1.56 -20.15
N LEU A 388 -9.11 2.29 -21.17
CA LEU A 388 -10.54 2.49 -21.43
C LEU A 388 -11.20 1.23 -22.03
#